data_7091a16496b535664191c2ef992e7680
#
_entry.id   7091a16496b535664191c2ef992e7680
#
_cell.length_a   1.000
_cell.length_b   1.000
_cell.length_c   1.000
_cell.angle_alpha   90.00
_cell.angle_beta   90.00
_cell.angle_gamma   90.00
#
_symmetry.space_group_name_H-M   'P 1'
#
loop_
_entity.id
_entity.type
_entity.pdbx_description
1 polymer ?
#
loop_
_entity_poly.entity_id
_entity_poly.type
_entity_poly.pdbx_seq_one_letter_code
_entity_poly.pdbx_strand_id
1 'polypeptide(L)'
;MKKNVSLQLIIEGALMASEEPLTLQGIANLFEEDKPSKNEIKRVIEDLNKKYANNAFEVVLVASGYRIQVKSGYDKWLSKINKQSS
;
A
#
# COMPACT_ATOMS: atom_id res chain seq x y z
N MET A 1 19.10 -11.77 -0.14
CA MET A 1 18.45 -12.20 -1.20
C MET A 1 17.02 -12.37 -0.95
N LYS A 2 16.68 -13.31 -0.22
CA LYS A 2 15.34 -13.47 0.06
C LYS A 2 14.76 -12.37 0.84
N LYS A 3 15.58 -11.67 1.62
CA LYS A 3 15.09 -10.59 2.38
C LYS A 3 14.43 -9.52 1.61
N ASN A 4 15.00 -9.13 0.47
CA ASN A 4 14.40 -8.06 -0.30
C ASN A 4 13.05 -8.43 -0.86
N VAL A 5 12.94 -9.67 -1.29
CA VAL A 5 11.66 -10.12 -1.82
C VAL A 5 10.64 -10.13 -0.71
N SER A 6 11.07 -10.59 0.47
CA SER A 6 10.15 -10.66 1.57
C SER A 6 9.69 -9.29 2.02
N LEU A 7 10.59 -8.32 2.03
CA LEU A 7 10.23 -6.98 2.46
C LEU A 7 9.10 -6.42 1.60
N GLN A 8 9.26 -6.51 0.29
CA GLN A 8 8.26 -5.98 -0.60
C GLN A 8 6.94 -6.74 -0.47
N LEU A 9 7.02 -8.06 -0.39
CA LEU A 9 5.81 -8.86 -0.29
C LEU A 9 5.10 -8.65 1.03
N ILE A 10 5.84 -8.51 2.11
CA ILE A 10 5.23 -8.28 3.40
C ILE A 10 4.52 -6.94 3.43
N ILE A 11 5.16 -5.91 2.89
CA ILE A 11 4.55 -4.60 2.88
C ILE A 11 3.32 -4.59 1.98
N GLU A 12 3.43 -5.20 0.82
CA GLU A 12 2.31 -5.28 -0.10
C GLU A 12 1.13 -5.99 0.56
N GLY A 13 1.41 -7.13 1.19
CA GLY A 13 0.36 -7.88 1.84
C GLY A 13 -0.27 -7.13 2.98
N ALA A 14 0.55 -6.40 3.74
CA ALA A 14 0.04 -5.64 4.86
C ALA A 14 -0.89 -4.53 4.39
N LEU A 15 -0.51 -3.85 3.31
CA LEU A 15 -1.34 -2.79 2.77
C LEU A 15 -2.66 -3.34 2.27
N MET A 16 -2.63 -4.53 1.68
CA MET A 16 -3.86 -5.12 1.19
C MET A 16 -4.74 -5.65 2.31
N ALA A 17 -4.14 -6.16 3.36
CA ALA A 17 -4.92 -6.75 4.45
C ALA A 17 -5.48 -5.72 5.40
N SER A 18 -4.86 -4.56 5.48
CA SER A 18 -5.26 -3.58 6.46
C SER A 18 -6.51 -2.85 6.02
N GLU A 19 -7.44 -2.69 6.92
CA GLU A 19 -8.65 -1.94 6.61
C GLU A 19 -8.43 -0.46 6.80
N GLU A 20 -7.37 -0.09 7.50
CA GLU A 20 -7.06 1.30 7.74
C GLU A 20 -5.71 1.63 7.16
N PRO A 21 -5.48 2.90 6.84
CA PRO A 21 -4.16 3.28 6.32
C PRO A 21 -3.06 2.96 7.33
N LEU A 22 -1.88 2.66 6.82
CA LEU A 22 -0.74 2.32 7.66
C LEU A 22 0.30 3.41 7.57
N THR A 23 0.78 3.87 8.73
CA THR A 23 1.85 4.85 8.74
C THR A 23 3.17 4.13 8.47
N LEU A 24 4.21 4.92 8.17
CA LEU A 24 5.52 4.33 7.97
C LEU A 24 5.98 3.62 9.25
N GLN A 25 5.69 4.21 10.40
CA GLN A 25 6.06 3.58 11.66
C GLN A 25 5.27 2.29 11.85
N GLY A 26 4.00 2.30 11.50
CA GLY A 26 3.19 1.10 11.62
C GLY A 26 3.70 -0.02 10.74
N ILE A 27 4.15 0.32 9.55
CA ILE A 27 4.70 -0.69 8.66
C ILE A 27 6.02 -1.21 9.23
N ALA A 28 6.88 -0.31 9.72
CA ALA A 28 8.15 -0.74 10.28
C ALA A 28 7.93 -1.66 11.48
N ASN A 29 6.90 -1.40 12.25
CA ASN A 29 6.63 -2.19 13.43
C ASN A 29 6.13 -3.60 13.15
N LEU A 30 5.87 -3.91 11.89
CA LEU A 30 5.51 -5.27 11.54
C LEU A 30 6.71 -6.21 11.65
N PHE A 31 7.90 -5.64 11.65
CA PHE A 31 9.12 -6.43 11.68
C PHE A 31 9.71 -6.42 13.06
N GLU A 32 10.03 -7.60 13.57
CA GLU A 32 10.63 -7.70 14.90
C GLU A 32 12.13 -7.51 14.84
N GLU A 33 12.73 -7.96 13.75
CA GLU A 33 14.14 -7.82 13.57
C GLU A 33 14.37 -7.16 12.23
N ASP A 34 15.51 -6.49 12.11
CA ASP A 34 15.84 -5.88 10.83
C ASP A 34 14.75 -4.96 10.35
N LYS A 35 14.23 -4.13 11.25
CA LYS A 35 13.18 -3.22 10.84
C LYS A 35 13.67 -2.32 9.73
N PRO A 36 12.89 -2.16 8.66
CA PRO A 36 13.28 -1.28 7.59
C PRO A 36 13.18 0.18 8.03
N SER A 37 14.02 1.01 7.46
CA SER A 37 13.96 2.42 7.75
C SER A 37 12.77 3.01 7.00
N LYS A 38 12.36 4.19 7.38
CA LYS A 38 11.25 4.85 6.70
C LYS A 38 11.58 5.09 5.24
N ASN A 39 12.85 5.41 4.95
CA ASN A 39 13.23 5.61 3.55
C ASN A 39 13.16 4.32 2.75
N GLU A 40 13.49 3.20 3.37
CA GLU A 40 13.38 1.93 2.68
C GLU A 40 11.93 1.60 2.39
N ILE A 41 11.05 1.90 3.34
CA ILE A 41 9.63 1.64 3.14
C ILE A 41 9.09 2.52 2.02
N LYS A 42 9.48 3.78 1.99
CA LYS A 42 9.04 4.67 0.92
C LYS A 42 9.50 4.16 -0.43
N ARG A 43 10.72 3.64 -0.49
CA ARG A 43 11.23 3.12 -1.74
C ARG A 43 10.45 1.89 -2.19
N VAL A 44 10.09 1.02 -1.23
CA VAL A 44 9.28 -0.14 -1.57
C VAL A 44 7.93 0.32 -2.11
N ILE A 45 7.34 1.34 -1.50
CA ILE A 45 6.06 1.84 -1.97
C ILE A 45 6.18 2.40 -3.39
N GLU A 46 7.27 3.09 -3.69
CA GLU A 46 7.48 3.57 -5.04
C GLU A 46 7.62 2.42 -6.02
N ASP A 47 8.31 1.36 -5.60
CA ASP A 47 8.47 0.20 -6.46
C ASP A 47 7.14 -0.50 -6.69
N LEU A 48 6.31 -0.56 -5.65
CA LEU A 48 4.99 -1.15 -5.80
C LEU A 48 4.17 -0.35 -6.80
N ASN A 49 4.23 0.97 -6.72
CA ASN A 49 3.46 1.78 -7.66
C ASN A 49 3.97 1.67 -9.09
N LYS A 50 5.26 1.41 -9.26
CA LYS A 50 5.77 1.17 -10.60
C LYS A 50 5.23 -0.15 -11.11
N LYS A 51 5.15 -1.13 -10.23
CA LYS A 51 4.62 -2.42 -10.57
C LYS A 51 3.14 -2.31 -10.92
N TYR A 52 2.44 -1.40 -10.28
CA TYR A 52 1.00 -1.22 -10.50
C TYR A 52 0.68 -0.22 -11.60
N ALA A 53 1.66 0.22 -12.35
CA ALA A 53 1.44 1.28 -13.33
C ALA A 53 0.30 0.99 -14.28
N ASN A 54 0.14 -0.27 -14.65
CA ASN A 54 -0.93 -0.65 -15.57
C ASN A 54 -2.09 -1.34 -14.88
N ASN A 55 -2.15 -1.24 -13.58
CA ASN A 55 -3.24 -1.84 -12.81
C ASN A 55 -4.26 -0.78 -12.43
N ALA A 56 -5.40 -1.23 -11.97
CA ALA A 56 -6.47 -0.30 -11.60
C ALA A 56 -6.30 0.28 -10.22
N PHE A 57 -5.30 -0.14 -9.47
CA PHE A 57 -5.12 0.32 -8.10
C PHE A 57 -3.71 0.84 -7.89
N GLU A 58 -3.52 1.52 -6.79
CA GLU A 58 -2.24 2.12 -6.47
C GLU A 58 -2.15 2.34 -4.98
N VAL A 59 -0.93 2.57 -4.48
CA VAL A 59 -0.74 2.92 -3.08
C VAL A 59 -0.73 4.44 -3.00
N VAL A 60 -1.55 4.99 -2.13
CA VAL A 60 -1.62 6.43 -1.95
C VAL A 60 -1.38 6.79 -0.51
N LEU A 61 -0.95 8.02 -0.28
CA LEU A 61 -0.77 8.56 1.06
C LEU A 61 -1.98 9.43 1.37
N VAL A 62 -2.69 9.06 2.41
CA VAL A 62 -3.82 9.86 2.86
C VAL A 62 -3.49 10.37 4.25
N ALA A 63 -4.41 11.10 4.86
CA ALA A 63 -4.13 11.77 6.13
C ALA A 63 -3.58 10.85 7.21
N SER A 64 -4.04 9.62 7.26
CA SER A 64 -3.63 8.73 8.34
C SER A 64 -2.66 7.64 7.91
N GLY A 65 -2.08 7.74 6.73
CA GLY A 65 -1.07 6.77 6.32
C GLY A 65 -1.25 6.34 4.89
N TYR A 66 -0.65 5.20 4.56
CA TYR A 66 -0.68 4.68 3.20
C TYR A 66 -1.77 3.62 3.07
N ARG A 67 -2.38 3.58 1.93
CA ARG A 67 -3.40 2.56 1.65
C ARG A 67 -3.40 2.25 0.16
N ILE A 68 -3.92 1.09 -0.19
CA ILE A 68 -4.12 0.73 -1.59
C ILE A 68 -5.55 1.09 -1.93
N GLN A 69 -5.73 1.80 -3.01
CA GLN A 69 -7.08 2.14 -3.45
C GLN A 69 -7.12 2.17 -4.96
N VAL A 70 -8.32 2.10 -5.50
CA VAL A 70 -8.52 2.13 -6.93
C VAL A 70 -8.19 3.51 -7.45
N LYS A 71 -7.54 3.56 -8.59
CA LYS A 71 -7.17 4.83 -9.21
C LYS A 71 -8.43 5.58 -9.62
N SER A 72 -8.36 6.90 -9.54
CA SER A 72 -9.54 7.73 -9.75
C SER A 72 -10.13 7.62 -11.15
N GLY A 73 -9.34 7.19 -12.11
CA GLY A 73 -9.85 7.09 -13.47
C GLY A 73 -11.00 6.13 -13.65
N TYR A 74 -11.28 5.30 -12.65
CA TYR A 74 -12.33 4.30 -12.76
C TYR A 74 -13.59 4.64 -11.99
N ASP A 75 -13.65 5.81 -11.40
CA ASP A 75 -14.79 6.20 -10.57
C ASP A 75 -16.10 6.14 -11.29
N LYS A 76 -16.10 6.46 -12.55
CA LYS A 76 -17.30 6.46 -13.33
C LYS A 76 -18.05 5.13 -13.26
N TRP A 77 -17.31 4.05 -13.23
CA TRP A 77 -17.96 2.74 -13.16
C TRP A 77 -18.10 2.24 -11.74
N LEU A 78 -17.09 2.48 -10.92
CA LEU A 78 -17.06 1.89 -9.61
C LEU A 78 -17.97 2.55 -8.60
N SER A 79 -18.36 3.78 -8.86
CA SER A 79 -19.28 4.45 -7.95
C SER A 79 -20.61 3.72 -7.88
N LYS A 80 -20.94 2.95 -8.90
CA LYS A 80 -22.19 2.22 -8.90
C LYS A 80 -22.17 1.07 -7.92
N ILE A 81 -21.00 0.58 -7.59
CA ILE A 81 -20.90 -0.53 -6.67
C ILE A 81 -21.02 -0.05 -5.24
N ASN A 82 -20.51 1.11 -4.96
CA ASN A 82 -20.44 1.58 -3.59
C ASN A 82 -21.46 2.59 -3.19
N LYS A 83 -22.51 2.69 -3.93
CA LYS A 83 -23.45 3.73 -3.67
C LYS A 83 -24.08 3.65 -2.31
N GLN A 84 -24.24 2.51 -1.75
CA GLN A 84 -24.87 2.46 -0.47
C GLN A 84 -23.91 2.44 0.66
N SER A 85 -22.67 2.41 0.39
CA SER A 85 -21.74 2.24 1.46
C SER A 85 -21.46 3.51 2.22
N SER A 86 -21.89 4.58 1.79
CA SER A 86 -21.56 5.82 2.46
C SER A 86 -22.16 6.08 3.74
#